data_cd15753f3acb26212e459a55387772ff
#
_entry.id   cd15753f3acb26212e459a55387772ff
#
_cell.length_a   1.000
_cell.length_b   1.000
_cell.length_c   1.000
_cell.angle_alpha   90.00
_cell.angle_beta   90.00
_cell.angle_gamma   90.00
#
_symmetry.space_group_name_H-M   'P 1'
#
loop_
_entity.id
_entity.type
_entity.pdbx_description
1 polymer ?
#
loop_
_entity_poly.entity_id
_entity_poly.type
_entity_poly.pdbx_seq_one_letter_code
_entity_poly.pdbx_strand_id
1 'polypeptide(L)'
;MSTKFVVCHSRKGGVGKTTLAYELAWLLGAPLVDLEWEGGSASRKWGYRYEDRTSSSLLAAFEKGTPPRLLRGFNKPDLVPGHPDLELNQPSRDGTADALLKWAGEWGRDWVVVDTHPGATEVVNGALSIAHVVVTPVPLRSSDLDGTEHMVRELADYPVVLIPNFVPPVAPAAEVHRLGRIVDGTPVQVGPLIPAALAVGTRRKRMAITSEDPPAKALQPVATALRQVAAFVQEYTA
;
A
#
# COMPACT_ATOMS: atom_id res chain seq x y z
N MET A 1 12.01 17.38 10.15
CA MET A 1 11.33 17.09 8.87
C MET A 1 9.96 16.54 9.18
N SER A 2 8.92 16.85 8.42
CA SER A 2 7.59 16.25 8.60
C SER A 2 7.59 14.82 8.07
N THR A 3 6.89 13.91 8.75
CA THR A 3 6.71 12.52 8.29
C THR A 3 5.98 12.49 6.95
N LYS A 4 6.46 11.70 6.00
CA LYS A 4 5.81 11.48 4.69
C LYS A 4 4.91 10.26 4.73
N PHE A 5 3.70 10.38 4.15
CA PHE A 5 2.72 9.30 4.07
C PHE A 5 2.64 8.73 2.65
N VAL A 6 2.86 7.43 2.54
CA VAL A 6 2.62 6.63 1.33
C VAL A 6 1.34 5.85 1.54
N VAL A 7 0.30 6.16 0.79
CA VAL A 7 -0.99 5.46 0.89
C VAL A 7 -1.14 4.51 -0.28
N CYS A 8 -1.12 3.21 -0.02
CA CYS A 8 -1.37 2.19 -1.03
C CYS A 8 -2.88 1.99 -1.16
N HIS A 9 -3.42 2.39 -2.30
CA HIS A 9 -4.87 2.35 -2.56
C HIS A 9 -5.20 1.70 -3.90
N SER A 10 -6.36 1.09 -3.99
CA SER A 10 -6.95 0.56 -5.23
C SER A 10 -8.45 0.32 -5.03
N ARG A 11 -9.24 0.45 -6.10
CA ARG A 11 -10.67 0.14 -6.05
C ARG A 11 -10.99 -1.35 -6.12
N LYS A 12 -10.05 -2.17 -6.56
CA LYS A 12 -10.23 -3.62 -6.71
C LYS A 12 -9.32 -4.39 -5.76
N GLY A 13 -9.82 -5.52 -5.26
CA GLY A 13 -9.02 -6.52 -4.59
C GLY A 13 -8.14 -7.31 -5.57
N GLY A 14 -7.06 -7.91 -5.07
CA GLY A 14 -6.21 -8.82 -5.86
C GLY A 14 -5.22 -8.18 -6.83
N VAL A 15 -5.13 -6.85 -6.90
CA VAL A 15 -4.19 -6.12 -7.78
C VAL A 15 -2.76 -6.05 -7.25
N GLY A 16 -2.51 -6.53 -6.02
CA GLY A 16 -1.18 -6.56 -5.41
C GLY A 16 -0.88 -5.42 -4.43
N LYS A 17 -1.89 -4.63 -4.05
CA LYS A 17 -1.80 -3.49 -3.12
C LYS A 17 -1.04 -3.84 -1.82
N THR A 18 -1.51 -4.81 -1.07
CA THR A 18 -0.90 -5.26 0.19
C THR A 18 0.56 -5.72 0.02
N THR A 19 0.89 -6.37 -1.10
CA THR A 19 2.28 -6.78 -1.35
C THR A 19 3.16 -5.56 -1.57
N LEU A 20 2.69 -4.61 -2.35
CA LEU A 20 3.39 -3.35 -2.62
C LEU A 20 3.56 -2.53 -1.34
N ALA A 21 2.50 -2.34 -0.54
CA ALA A 21 2.54 -1.64 0.74
C ALA A 21 3.57 -2.27 1.70
N TYR A 22 3.58 -3.61 1.77
CA TYR A 22 4.49 -4.35 2.62
C TYR A 22 5.97 -4.15 2.25
N GLU A 23 6.27 -4.22 0.96
CA GLU A 23 7.63 -4.05 0.45
C GLU A 23 8.10 -2.59 0.56
N LEU A 24 7.22 -1.62 0.25
CA LEU A 24 7.51 -0.20 0.43
C LEU A 24 7.78 0.13 1.90
N ALA A 25 6.96 -0.36 2.83
CA ALA A 25 7.17 -0.14 4.25
C ALA A 25 8.54 -0.69 4.70
N TRP A 26 8.92 -1.88 4.24
CA TRP A 26 10.24 -2.45 4.51
C TRP A 26 11.38 -1.59 3.93
N LEU A 27 11.30 -1.24 2.64
CA LEU A 27 12.35 -0.51 1.94
C LEU A 27 12.54 0.93 2.45
N LEU A 28 11.46 1.56 2.90
CA LEU A 28 11.47 2.93 3.46
C LEU A 28 11.76 2.94 4.98
N GLY A 29 11.91 1.78 5.63
CA GLY A 29 12.04 1.71 7.09
C GLY A 29 10.82 2.25 7.85
N ALA A 30 9.65 2.19 7.21
CA ALA A 30 8.41 2.77 7.66
C ALA A 30 7.56 1.79 8.47
N PRO A 31 6.79 2.26 9.46
CA PRO A 31 5.66 1.52 9.98
C PRO A 31 4.63 1.29 8.88
N LEU A 32 4.05 0.08 8.86
CA LEU A 32 2.92 -0.30 8.00
C LEU A 32 1.64 -0.28 8.82
N VAL A 33 0.71 0.59 8.47
CA VAL A 33 -0.62 0.64 9.08
C VAL A 33 -1.59 -0.13 8.20
N ASP A 34 -2.21 -1.17 8.75
CA ASP A 34 -3.18 -2.01 8.05
C ASP A 34 -4.60 -1.53 8.33
N LEU A 35 -5.21 -0.84 7.38
CA LEU A 35 -6.61 -0.38 7.44
C LEU A 35 -7.56 -1.32 6.68
N GLU A 36 -7.12 -2.55 6.38
CA GLU A 36 -7.92 -3.57 5.74
C GLU A 36 -8.56 -4.48 6.81
N TRP A 37 -9.88 -4.64 6.78
CA TRP A 37 -10.62 -5.47 7.75
C TRP A 37 -10.97 -6.86 7.24
N GLU A 38 -10.88 -7.11 5.94
CA GLU A 38 -11.09 -8.44 5.36
C GLU A 38 -9.86 -9.36 5.50
N GLY A 39 -10.03 -10.61 5.18
CA GLY A 39 -9.05 -11.67 5.44
C GLY A 39 -7.75 -11.68 4.61
N GLY A 40 -7.53 -10.71 3.71
CA GLY A 40 -6.38 -10.67 2.80
C GLY A 40 -5.28 -9.65 3.12
N SER A 41 -5.30 -9.08 4.28
CA SER A 41 -4.56 -7.88 4.68
C SER A 41 -3.06 -8.04 4.93
N ALA A 42 -2.37 -6.89 5.13
CA ALA A 42 -0.98 -6.80 5.54
C ALA A 42 -0.70 -7.56 6.85
N SER A 43 -1.65 -7.56 7.79
CA SER A 43 -1.57 -8.33 9.04
C SER A 43 -1.38 -9.82 8.78
N ARG A 44 -2.17 -10.42 7.88
CA ARG A 44 -2.05 -11.83 7.51
C ARG A 44 -0.71 -12.12 6.81
N LYS A 45 -0.29 -11.25 5.89
CA LYS A 45 1.01 -11.36 5.21
C LYS A 45 2.16 -11.29 6.21
N TRP A 46 2.07 -10.42 7.19
CA TRP A 46 3.06 -10.28 8.26
C TRP A 46 3.12 -11.52 9.17
N GLY A 47 2.02 -12.23 9.30
CA GLY A 47 1.87 -13.43 10.12
C GLY A 47 1.06 -13.24 11.38
N TYR A 48 0.39 -12.11 11.50
CA TYR A 48 -0.61 -11.88 12.51
C TYR A 48 -1.87 -12.71 12.16
N ARG A 49 -2.35 -13.55 13.07
CA ARG A 49 -3.46 -14.47 12.78
C ARG A 49 -4.78 -13.71 12.75
N TYR A 50 -5.75 -14.22 11.97
CA TYR A 50 -7.07 -13.59 11.90
C TYR A 50 -7.75 -13.53 13.28
N GLU A 51 -7.65 -14.61 14.05
CA GLU A 51 -8.20 -14.74 15.39
C GLU A 51 -7.57 -13.74 16.38
N ASP A 52 -6.30 -13.40 16.18
CA ASP A 52 -5.58 -12.44 17.01
C ASP A 52 -5.93 -10.99 16.66
N ARG A 53 -6.56 -10.73 15.50
CA ARG A 53 -6.87 -9.37 15.04
C ARG A 53 -7.88 -8.63 15.92
N THR A 54 -8.77 -9.36 16.58
CA THR A 54 -9.70 -8.77 17.57
C THR A 54 -8.98 -8.18 18.78
N SER A 55 -7.73 -8.58 19.03
CA SER A 55 -6.87 -8.00 20.08
C SER A 55 -5.97 -6.87 19.57
N SER A 56 -6.09 -6.49 18.30
CA SER A 56 -5.37 -5.34 17.75
C SER A 56 -5.76 -4.06 18.50
N SER A 57 -4.76 -3.24 18.79
CA SER A 57 -4.96 -1.95 19.46
C SER A 57 -5.48 -0.86 18.53
N LEU A 58 -5.75 -1.14 17.25
CA LEU A 58 -6.09 -0.13 16.25
C LEU A 58 -7.34 0.67 16.61
N LEU A 59 -8.47 0.00 16.92
CA LEU A 59 -9.71 0.70 17.29
C LEU A 59 -9.53 1.50 18.58
N ALA A 60 -8.95 0.89 19.61
CA ALA A 60 -8.68 1.58 20.87
C ALA A 60 -7.72 2.79 20.67
N ALA A 61 -6.83 2.72 19.71
CA ALA A 61 -5.94 3.82 19.39
C ALA A 61 -6.70 5.00 18.72
N PHE A 62 -7.65 4.71 17.83
CA PHE A 62 -8.53 5.73 17.28
C PHE A 62 -9.39 6.39 18.37
N GLU A 63 -10.03 5.58 19.25
CA GLU A 63 -10.88 6.08 20.33
C GLU A 63 -10.12 6.93 21.35
N LYS A 64 -8.92 6.50 21.77
CA LYS A 64 -8.12 7.16 22.80
C LYS A 64 -7.20 8.24 22.25
N GLY A 65 -7.03 8.30 20.92
CA GLY A 65 -6.09 9.20 20.28
C GLY A 65 -4.62 8.96 20.66
N THR A 66 -4.28 7.75 21.12
CA THR A 66 -2.90 7.36 21.45
C THR A 66 -2.35 6.41 20.38
N PRO A 67 -1.05 6.49 20.02
CA PRO A 67 -0.51 5.64 18.97
C PRO A 67 -0.58 4.17 19.36
N PRO A 68 -0.98 3.30 18.43
CA PRO A 68 -0.92 1.86 18.64
C PRO A 68 0.53 1.39 18.73
N ARG A 69 0.75 0.33 19.48
CA ARG A 69 2.06 -0.29 19.59
C ARG A 69 2.46 -0.92 18.25
N LEU A 70 3.66 -0.58 17.78
CA LEU A 70 4.24 -1.21 16.59
C LEU A 70 4.72 -2.63 16.91
N LEU A 71 4.21 -3.60 16.16
CA LEU A 71 4.72 -4.96 16.19
C LEU A 71 6.00 -5.05 15.37
N ARG A 72 7.07 -5.58 15.96
CA ARG A 72 8.35 -5.77 15.30
C ARG A 72 8.54 -7.23 14.86
N GLY A 73 9.15 -7.44 13.72
CA GLY A 73 9.42 -8.77 13.20
C GLY A 73 10.73 -8.84 12.42
N PHE A 74 11.30 -10.05 12.36
CA PHE A 74 12.54 -10.27 11.62
C PHE A 74 12.32 -10.16 10.11
N ASN A 75 13.07 -9.26 9.45
CA ASN A 75 12.97 -8.98 8.02
C ASN A 75 11.55 -8.63 7.54
N LYS A 76 10.82 -7.89 8.37
CA LYS A 76 9.45 -7.42 8.13
C LYS A 76 9.35 -5.94 8.49
N PRO A 77 8.42 -5.18 7.88
CA PRO A 77 8.12 -3.84 8.36
C PRO A 77 7.55 -3.88 9.79
N ASP A 78 7.77 -2.83 10.57
CA ASP A 78 7.01 -2.62 11.80
C ASP A 78 5.52 -2.52 11.44
N LEU A 79 4.61 -3.15 12.20
CA LEU A 79 3.20 -3.27 11.83
C LEU A 79 2.26 -2.71 12.91
N VAL A 80 1.27 -1.94 12.49
CA VAL A 80 -0.01 -1.76 13.18
C VAL A 80 -1.00 -2.71 12.55
N PRO A 81 -1.42 -3.79 13.22
CA PRO A 81 -2.32 -4.76 12.63
C PRO A 81 -3.73 -4.19 12.51
N GLY A 82 -4.41 -4.52 11.41
CA GLY A 82 -5.80 -4.17 11.18
C GLY A 82 -6.75 -4.83 12.20
N HIS A 83 -7.97 -4.31 12.28
CA HIS A 83 -9.01 -4.83 13.17
C HIS A 83 -10.26 -5.21 12.35
N PRO A 84 -10.87 -6.39 12.54
CA PRO A 84 -12.04 -6.80 11.76
C PRO A 84 -13.25 -5.87 11.98
N ASP A 85 -13.42 -5.38 13.19
CA ASP A 85 -14.55 -4.48 13.52
C ASP A 85 -14.35 -3.03 13.02
N LEU A 86 -13.23 -2.75 12.32
CA LEU A 86 -13.04 -1.46 11.66
C LEU A 86 -14.11 -1.20 10.59
N GLU A 87 -14.67 -2.25 9.99
CA GLU A 87 -15.79 -2.16 9.08
C GLU A 87 -16.98 -1.40 9.66
N LEU A 88 -17.33 -1.72 10.91
CA LEU A 88 -18.53 -1.17 11.61
C LEU A 88 -18.21 0.04 12.49
N ASN A 89 -16.94 0.22 12.87
CA ASN A 89 -16.49 1.23 13.82
C ASN A 89 -15.43 2.13 13.18
N GLN A 90 -15.70 2.64 11.97
CA GLN A 90 -14.77 3.54 11.29
C GLN A 90 -14.74 4.90 11.99
N PRO A 91 -13.55 5.46 12.26
CA PRO A 91 -13.43 6.87 12.57
C PRO A 91 -13.87 7.71 11.37
N SER A 92 -14.23 8.96 11.60
CA SER A 92 -14.51 9.91 10.52
C SER A 92 -13.23 10.13 9.68
N ARG A 93 -13.41 10.70 8.49
CA ARG A 93 -12.30 11.12 7.62
C ARG A 93 -11.26 11.95 8.39
N ASP A 94 -11.71 13.02 9.03
CA ASP A 94 -10.80 13.94 9.74
C ASP A 94 -10.20 13.27 10.98
N GLY A 95 -10.99 12.48 11.72
CA GLY A 95 -10.50 11.70 12.85
C GLY A 95 -9.41 10.68 12.46
N THR A 96 -9.51 10.09 11.27
CA THR A 96 -8.47 9.20 10.73
C THR A 96 -7.20 9.98 10.38
N ALA A 97 -7.34 11.11 9.69
CA ALA A 97 -6.22 11.97 9.32
C ALA A 97 -5.46 12.46 10.55
N ASP A 98 -6.16 13.02 11.53
CA ASP A 98 -5.59 13.54 12.78
C ASP A 98 -4.88 12.44 13.57
N ALA A 99 -5.49 11.26 13.68
CA ALA A 99 -4.89 10.13 14.38
C ALA A 99 -3.58 9.69 13.71
N LEU A 100 -3.58 9.49 12.39
CA LEU A 100 -2.38 9.08 11.65
C LEU A 100 -1.26 10.11 11.76
N LEU A 101 -1.55 11.41 11.62
CA LEU A 101 -0.58 12.48 11.78
C LEU A 101 0.02 12.49 13.19
N LYS A 102 -0.82 12.38 14.20
CA LYS A 102 -0.39 12.33 15.60
C LYS A 102 0.51 11.12 15.88
N TRP A 103 0.08 9.92 15.46
CA TRP A 103 0.86 8.69 15.65
C TRP A 103 2.22 8.76 14.97
N ALA A 104 2.26 9.28 13.74
CA ALA A 104 3.51 9.46 13.00
C ALA A 104 4.50 10.36 13.75
N GLY A 105 4.02 11.45 14.32
CA GLY A 105 4.83 12.35 15.16
C GLY A 105 5.39 11.66 16.39
N GLU A 106 4.59 10.83 17.07
CA GLU A 106 5.00 10.10 18.27
C GLU A 106 5.94 8.91 17.94
N TRP A 107 5.79 8.26 16.79
CA TRP A 107 6.73 7.21 16.34
C TRP A 107 8.08 7.77 15.92
N GLY A 108 8.16 9.05 15.55
CA GLY A 108 9.40 9.70 15.12
C GLY A 108 10.02 9.06 13.89
N ARG A 109 9.18 8.71 12.91
CA ARG A 109 9.61 8.09 11.65
C ARG A 109 9.52 9.06 10.48
N ASP A 110 10.45 8.96 9.54
CA ASP A 110 10.44 9.78 8.33
C ASP A 110 9.30 9.41 7.38
N TRP A 111 8.84 8.16 7.45
CA TRP A 111 7.82 7.60 6.59
C TRP A 111 6.79 6.79 7.37
N VAL A 112 5.56 6.80 6.87
CA VAL A 112 4.47 5.87 7.25
C VAL A 112 3.83 5.35 5.97
N VAL A 113 3.65 4.02 5.88
CA VAL A 113 2.93 3.38 4.77
C VAL A 113 1.58 2.89 5.28
N VAL A 114 0.53 3.17 4.52
CA VAL A 114 -0.84 2.76 4.85
C VAL A 114 -1.36 1.81 3.77
N ASP A 115 -1.77 0.60 4.16
CA ASP A 115 -2.48 -0.36 3.30
C ASP A 115 -3.98 -0.20 3.54
N THR A 116 -4.72 0.31 2.55
CA THR A 116 -6.14 0.65 2.71
C THR A 116 -7.06 -0.50 2.31
N HIS A 117 -8.31 -0.46 2.77
CA HIS A 117 -9.37 -1.28 2.17
C HIS A 117 -9.66 -0.83 0.73
N PRO A 118 -10.04 -1.72 -0.20
CA PRO A 118 -10.53 -1.32 -1.52
C PRO A 118 -11.80 -0.47 -1.43
N GLY A 119 -11.88 0.59 -2.23
CA GLY A 119 -13.04 1.48 -2.27
C GLY A 119 -12.92 2.72 -1.40
N ALA A 120 -13.99 3.55 -1.42
CA ALA A 120 -14.04 4.83 -0.74
C ALA A 120 -14.84 4.69 0.57
N THR A 121 -14.16 4.75 1.70
CA THR A 121 -14.77 4.76 3.03
C THR A 121 -14.17 5.91 3.85
N GLU A 122 -14.77 6.25 4.99
CA GLU A 122 -14.30 7.35 5.83
C GLU A 122 -12.83 7.19 6.23
N VAL A 123 -12.45 6.00 6.69
CA VAL A 123 -11.07 5.71 7.10
C VAL A 123 -10.09 5.76 5.92
N VAL A 124 -10.51 5.32 4.73
CA VAL A 124 -9.71 5.39 3.51
C VAL A 124 -9.54 6.84 3.07
N ASN A 125 -10.64 7.61 3.03
CA ASN A 125 -10.62 9.01 2.65
C ASN A 125 -9.76 9.85 3.61
N GLY A 126 -9.76 9.51 4.91
CA GLY A 126 -8.88 10.13 5.89
C GLY A 126 -7.40 9.85 5.61
N ALA A 127 -7.04 8.62 5.32
CA ALA A 127 -5.67 8.28 4.93
C ALA A 127 -5.25 8.98 3.63
N LEU A 128 -6.12 9.00 2.62
CA LEU A 128 -5.86 9.67 1.34
C LEU A 128 -5.63 11.18 1.53
N SER A 129 -6.38 11.84 2.42
CA SER A 129 -6.31 13.30 2.61
C SER A 129 -4.96 13.81 3.12
N ILE A 130 -4.15 12.94 3.74
CA ILE A 130 -2.81 13.26 4.24
C ILE A 130 -1.69 12.63 3.39
N ALA A 131 -2.03 11.98 2.28
CA ALA A 131 -1.07 11.29 1.45
C ALA A 131 -0.10 12.28 0.78
N HIS A 132 1.20 12.04 0.92
CA HIS A 132 2.24 12.70 0.12
C HIS A 132 2.37 12.01 -1.24
N VAL A 133 1.98 10.74 -1.30
CA VAL A 133 1.82 9.98 -2.54
C VAL A 133 0.79 8.86 -2.34
N VAL A 134 -0.11 8.71 -3.31
CA VAL A 134 -1.04 7.59 -3.41
C VAL A 134 -0.48 6.60 -4.44
N VAL A 135 -0.06 5.43 -3.98
CA VAL A 135 0.54 4.40 -4.85
C VAL A 135 -0.49 3.33 -5.19
N THR A 136 -0.79 3.19 -6.47
CA THR A 136 -1.80 2.26 -6.96
C THR A 136 -1.21 1.22 -7.89
N PRO A 137 -1.18 -0.06 -7.52
CA PRO A 137 -0.80 -1.12 -8.44
C PRO A 137 -1.88 -1.37 -9.49
N VAL A 138 -1.48 -1.43 -10.75
CA VAL A 138 -2.37 -1.56 -11.90
C VAL A 138 -1.98 -2.76 -12.75
N PRO A 139 -2.68 -3.90 -12.66
CA PRO A 139 -2.51 -4.97 -13.62
C PRO A 139 -2.92 -4.51 -15.04
N LEU A 140 -2.10 -4.84 -16.04
CA LEU A 140 -2.40 -4.48 -17.43
C LEU A 140 -3.42 -5.44 -18.02
N ARG A 141 -4.66 -5.38 -17.53
CA ARG A 141 -5.83 -6.13 -18.03
C ARG A 141 -6.97 -5.16 -18.25
N SER A 142 -7.78 -5.40 -19.29
CA SER A 142 -8.86 -4.49 -19.66
C SER A 142 -9.78 -4.14 -18.50
N SER A 143 -10.25 -5.16 -17.75
CA SER A 143 -11.14 -4.95 -16.59
C SER A 143 -10.51 -4.20 -15.42
N ASP A 144 -9.17 -4.25 -15.26
CA ASP A 144 -8.47 -3.51 -14.21
C ASP A 144 -8.26 -2.06 -14.62
N LEU A 145 -8.03 -1.82 -15.91
CA LEU A 145 -7.93 -0.48 -16.47
C LEU A 145 -9.26 0.29 -16.44
N ASP A 146 -10.41 -0.39 -16.55
CA ASP A 146 -11.72 0.25 -16.33
C ASP A 146 -11.81 0.86 -14.92
N GLY A 147 -11.44 0.07 -13.91
CA GLY A 147 -11.42 0.54 -12.52
C GLY A 147 -10.37 1.63 -12.28
N THR A 148 -9.22 1.54 -12.95
CA THR A 148 -8.14 2.54 -12.87
C THR A 148 -8.58 3.87 -13.46
N GLU A 149 -9.21 3.88 -14.62
CA GLU A 149 -9.72 5.09 -15.28
C GLU A 149 -10.72 5.83 -14.38
N HIS A 150 -11.63 5.09 -13.74
CA HIS A 150 -12.59 5.67 -12.82
C HIS A 150 -11.91 6.25 -11.56
N MET A 151 -10.96 5.52 -10.99
CA MET A 151 -10.19 5.98 -9.83
C MET A 151 -9.35 7.23 -10.14
N VAL A 152 -8.72 7.32 -11.30
CA VAL A 152 -7.93 8.50 -11.70
C VAL A 152 -8.81 9.75 -11.76
N ARG A 153 -10.06 9.62 -12.22
CA ARG A 153 -11.01 10.74 -12.22
C ARG A 153 -11.46 11.15 -10.82
N GLU A 154 -11.67 10.18 -9.93
CA GLU A 154 -12.07 10.46 -8.54
C GLU A 154 -10.95 11.07 -7.71
N LEU A 155 -9.72 10.63 -7.96
CA LEU A 155 -8.54 11.07 -7.23
C LEU A 155 -7.73 12.13 -7.98
N ALA A 156 -8.37 12.92 -8.87
CA ALA A 156 -7.69 13.90 -9.71
C ALA A 156 -6.90 14.96 -8.91
N ASP A 157 -7.36 15.27 -7.70
CA ASP A 157 -6.73 16.25 -6.81
C ASP A 157 -5.69 15.64 -5.85
N TYR A 158 -5.43 14.33 -5.96
CA TYR A 158 -4.49 13.62 -5.12
C TYR A 158 -3.18 13.33 -5.85
N PRO A 159 -2.04 13.23 -5.14
CA PRO A 159 -0.73 12.91 -5.72
C PRO A 159 -0.65 11.42 -6.08
N VAL A 160 -1.30 11.00 -7.16
CA VAL A 160 -1.43 9.60 -7.57
C VAL A 160 -0.28 9.14 -8.45
N VAL A 161 0.28 7.98 -8.12
CA VAL A 161 1.26 7.24 -8.92
C VAL A 161 0.71 5.86 -9.23
N LEU A 162 0.58 5.54 -10.51
CA LEU A 162 0.18 4.21 -10.99
C LEU A 162 1.42 3.33 -11.18
N ILE A 163 1.41 2.14 -10.61
CA ILE A 163 2.49 1.16 -10.74
C ILE A 163 1.98 -0.02 -11.58
N PRO A 164 2.37 -0.14 -12.86
CA PRO A 164 2.02 -1.30 -13.66
C PRO A 164 2.49 -2.58 -12.95
N ASN A 165 1.56 -3.49 -12.63
CA ASN A 165 1.84 -4.67 -11.82
C ASN A 165 1.43 -5.96 -12.54
N PHE A 166 2.07 -7.07 -12.18
CA PHE A 166 1.88 -8.38 -12.83
C PHE A 166 2.12 -8.30 -14.35
N VAL A 167 3.08 -7.48 -14.77
CA VAL A 167 3.38 -7.28 -16.19
C VAL A 167 4.04 -8.54 -16.75
N PRO A 168 3.46 -9.18 -17.78
CA PRO A 168 4.07 -10.35 -18.41
C PRO A 168 5.36 -9.97 -19.15
N PRO A 169 6.23 -10.95 -19.50
CA PRO A 169 7.47 -10.67 -20.25
C PRO A 169 7.26 -9.89 -21.56
N VAL A 170 6.13 -10.13 -22.21
CA VAL A 170 5.66 -9.33 -23.35
C VAL A 170 4.46 -8.53 -22.87
N ALA A 171 4.66 -7.24 -22.65
CA ALA A 171 3.60 -6.35 -22.19
C ALA A 171 2.52 -6.23 -23.27
N PRO A 172 1.21 -6.31 -22.92
CA PRO A 172 0.13 -6.19 -23.88
C PRO A 172 0.03 -4.74 -24.40
N ALA A 173 0.38 -4.54 -25.66
CA ALA A 173 0.51 -3.21 -26.26
C ALA A 173 -0.79 -2.37 -26.18
N ALA A 174 -1.95 -2.99 -26.38
CA ALA A 174 -3.25 -2.31 -26.31
C ALA A 174 -3.51 -1.73 -24.90
N GLU A 175 -3.23 -2.50 -23.85
CA GLU A 175 -3.39 -2.09 -22.46
C GLU A 175 -2.37 -1.03 -22.05
N VAL A 176 -1.13 -1.13 -22.53
CA VAL A 176 -0.10 -0.10 -22.33
C VAL A 176 -0.55 1.23 -22.95
N HIS A 177 -1.01 1.22 -24.22
CA HIS A 177 -1.56 2.39 -24.87
C HIS A 177 -2.79 2.95 -24.13
N ARG A 178 -3.67 2.07 -23.64
CA ARG A 178 -4.82 2.49 -22.86
C ARG A 178 -4.41 3.16 -21.55
N LEU A 179 -3.45 2.59 -20.81
CA LEU A 179 -2.92 3.22 -19.60
C LEU A 179 -2.37 4.62 -19.91
N GLY A 180 -1.62 4.78 -21.01
CA GLY A 180 -1.14 6.08 -21.46
C GLY A 180 -2.28 7.09 -21.67
N ARG A 181 -3.38 6.69 -22.32
CA ARG A 181 -4.56 7.57 -22.51
C ARG A 181 -5.28 7.90 -21.19
N ILE A 182 -5.29 6.99 -20.22
CA ILE A 182 -5.93 7.24 -18.92
C ILE A 182 -5.20 8.35 -18.15
N VAL A 183 -3.89 8.43 -18.27
CA VAL A 183 -3.09 9.44 -17.56
C VAL A 183 -2.86 10.71 -18.38
N ASP A 184 -3.14 10.68 -19.67
CA ASP A 184 -2.96 11.83 -20.56
C ASP A 184 -3.80 13.04 -20.10
N GLY A 185 -3.16 14.20 -20.00
CA GLY A 185 -3.79 15.42 -19.49
C GLY A 185 -4.13 15.43 -18.00
N THR A 186 -3.66 14.46 -17.23
CA THR A 186 -3.82 14.40 -15.75
C THR A 186 -2.48 14.63 -15.05
N PRO A 187 -2.47 15.00 -13.74
CA PRO A 187 -1.24 15.09 -12.95
C PRO A 187 -0.69 13.72 -12.52
N VAL A 188 -1.40 12.63 -12.84
CA VAL A 188 -1.04 11.27 -12.45
C VAL A 188 0.22 10.80 -13.15
N GLN A 189 1.16 10.23 -12.41
CA GLN A 189 2.38 9.67 -12.97
C GLN A 189 2.32 8.14 -13.06
N VAL A 190 3.06 7.58 -14.00
CA VAL A 190 3.27 6.14 -14.11
C VAL A 190 4.70 5.84 -13.66
N GLY A 191 4.80 5.07 -12.59
CA GLY A 191 6.09 4.64 -12.04
C GLY A 191 6.64 3.35 -12.65
N PRO A 192 7.73 2.80 -12.10
CA PRO A 192 8.36 1.58 -12.59
C PRO A 192 7.42 0.38 -12.56
N LEU A 193 7.47 -0.45 -13.61
CA LEU A 193 6.65 -1.67 -13.69
C LEU A 193 7.17 -2.79 -12.79
N ILE A 194 6.26 -3.62 -12.28
CA ILE A 194 6.58 -4.83 -11.52
C ILE A 194 6.22 -6.05 -12.39
N PRO A 195 7.19 -6.92 -12.70
CA PRO A 195 6.94 -8.07 -13.55
C PRO A 195 6.09 -9.13 -12.84
N ALA A 196 5.34 -9.91 -13.61
CA ALA A 196 4.61 -11.07 -13.12
C ALA A 196 5.59 -12.16 -12.68
N ALA A 197 5.37 -12.72 -11.48
CA ALA A 197 6.12 -13.87 -11.00
C ALA A 197 5.21 -14.77 -10.14
N LEU A 198 4.99 -16.00 -10.58
CA LEU A 198 4.20 -17.01 -9.84
C LEU A 198 4.75 -17.23 -8.42
N ALA A 199 6.07 -17.12 -8.27
CA ALA A 199 6.75 -17.28 -6.98
C ALA A 199 6.27 -16.28 -5.91
N VAL A 200 5.72 -15.11 -6.29
CA VAL A 200 5.15 -14.16 -5.33
C VAL A 200 3.86 -14.73 -4.71
N GLY A 201 2.96 -15.26 -5.54
CA GLY A 201 1.67 -15.79 -5.09
C GLY A 201 1.80 -17.10 -4.29
N THR A 202 2.84 -17.91 -4.57
CA THR A 202 3.09 -19.19 -3.89
C THR A 202 4.03 -19.08 -2.70
N ARG A 203 4.57 -17.87 -2.42
CA ARG A 203 5.54 -17.65 -1.36
C ARG A 203 4.92 -17.86 0.03
N ARG A 204 5.51 -18.77 0.80
CA ARG A 204 5.11 -19.05 2.19
C ARG A 204 5.87 -18.22 3.23
N LYS A 205 7.04 -17.68 2.84
CA LYS A 205 7.83 -16.81 3.73
C LYS A 205 7.09 -15.50 3.96
N ARG A 206 7.02 -15.11 5.23
CA ARG A 206 6.33 -13.88 5.68
C ARG A 206 7.26 -12.67 5.83
N MET A 207 8.52 -12.82 5.42
CA MET A 207 9.49 -11.73 5.32
C MET A 207 9.30 -10.94 4.02
N ALA A 208 9.74 -9.70 3.98
CA ALA A 208 9.79 -8.93 2.75
C ALA A 208 10.66 -9.65 1.69
N ILE A 209 10.24 -9.60 0.44
CA ILE A 209 11.02 -10.17 -0.68
C ILE A 209 12.36 -9.46 -0.78
N THR A 210 12.32 -8.14 -0.62
CA THR A 210 13.48 -7.27 -0.72
C THR A 210 14.43 -7.32 0.48
N SER A 211 14.04 -8.03 1.56
CA SER A 211 14.90 -8.26 2.71
C SER A 211 15.89 -9.42 2.53
N GLU A 212 15.69 -10.24 1.50
CA GLU A 212 16.62 -11.33 1.15
C GLU A 212 17.74 -10.81 0.25
N ASP A 213 18.99 -11.17 0.54
CA ASP A 213 20.16 -10.82 -0.27
C ASP A 213 21.07 -12.02 -0.49
N PRO A 214 21.08 -12.61 -1.72
CA PRO A 214 20.14 -12.35 -2.79
C PRO A 214 18.78 -13.01 -2.56
N PRO A 215 17.70 -12.45 -3.10
CA PRO A 215 16.42 -13.14 -3.11
C PRO A 215 16.46 -14.37 -4.04
N ALA A 216 15.53 -15.31 -3.84
CA ALA A 216 15.40 -16.47 -4.70
C ALA A 216 15.37 -16.06 -6.18
N LYS A 217 16.06 -16.81 -7.07
CA LYS A 217 16.25 -16.46 -8.49
C LYS A 217 14.96 -16.02 -9.20
N ALA A 218 13.84 -16.70 -8.94
CA ALA A 218 12.54 -16.38 -9.52
C ALA A 218 11.94 -15.05 -8.99
N LEU A 219 12.44 -14.52 -7.89
CA LEU A 219 11.98 -13.27 -7.26
C LEU A 219 12.93 -12.10 -7.52
N GLN A 220 14.13 -12.32 -8.07
CA GLN A 220 15.11 -11.25 -8.30
C GLN A 220 14.56 -10.12 -9.17
N PRO A 221 13.87 -10.38 -10.31
CA PRO A 221 13.30 -9.29 -11.12
C PRO A 221 12.26 -8.48 -10.36
N VAL A 222 11.43 -9.14 -9.54
CA VAL A 222 10.43 -8.47 -8.70
C VAL A 222 11.10 -7.64 -7.62
N ALA A 223 12.11 -8.17 -6.93
CA ALA A 223 12.84 -7.44 -5.90
C ALA A 223 13.54 -6.20 -6.47
N THR A 224 14.12 -6.30 -7.67
CA THR A 224 14.73 -5.16 -8.37
C THR A 224 13.68 -4.10 -8.69
N ALA A 225 12.55 -4.50 -9.26
CA ALA A 225 11.46 -3.58 -9.58
C ALA A 225 10.89 -2.89 -8.32
N LEU A 226 10.71 -3.62 -7.22
CA LEU A 226 10.23 -3.05 -5.96
C LEU A 226 11.20 -2.00 -5.38
N ARG A 227 12.52 -2.23 -5.49
CA ARG A 227 13.52 -1.21 -5.10
C ARG A 227 13.45 0.02 -5.99
N GLN A 228 13.22 -0.15 -7.30
CA GLN A 228 13.01 0.96 -8.23
C GLN A 228 11.75 1.76 -7.88
N VAL A 229 10.65 1.07 -7.53
CA VAL A 229 9.42 1.76 -7.08
C VAL A 229 9.67 2.55 -5.79
N ALA A 230 10.40 1.99 -4.83
CA ALA A 230 10.72 2.71 -3.59
C ALA A 230 11.58 3.96 -3.86
N ALA A 231 12.59 3.85 -4.73
CA ALA A 231 13.41 4.99 -5.15
C ALA A 231 12.57 6.06 -5.86
N PHE A 232 11.67 5.65 -6.76
CA PHE A 232 10.75 6.54 -7.44
C PHE A 232 9.82 7.28 -6.45
N VAL A 233 9.26 6.57 -5.45
CA VAL A 233 8.43 7.18 -4.41
C VAL A 233 9.21 8.21 -3.59
N GLN A 234 10.47 7.93 -3.25
CA GLN A 234 11.34 8.87 -2.53
C GLN A 234 11.62 10.13 -3.35
N GLU A 235 11.91 9.99 -4.63
CA GLU A 235 12.14 11.10 -5.56
C GLU A 235 10.87 11.93 -5.79
N TYR A 236 9.74 11.27 -6.01
CA TYR A 236 8.43 11.92 -6.22
C TYR A 236 8.02 12.81 -5.06
N THR A 237 8.42 12.45 -3.84
CA THR A 237 8.03 13.18 -2.61
C THR A 237 9.16 14.08 -2.07
N ALA A 238 10.29 14.19 -2.77
CA ALA A 238 11.41 15.06 -2.35
C ALA A 238 11.05 16.53 -2.48
#